data_19dbd90ab04beaba4e6361951aa8c273
#
_entry.id   19dbd90ab04beaba4e6361951aa8c273
#
_cell.length_a   1.000
_cell.length_b   1.000
_cell.length_c   1.000
_cell.angle_alpha   90.00
_cell.angle_beta   90.00
_cell.angle_gamma   90.00
#
_symmetry.space_group_name_H-M   'P 1'
#
loop_
_entity.id
_entity.type
_entity.pdbx_description
1 polymer ?
#
loop_
_entity_poly.entity_id
_entity_poly.type
_entity_poly.pdbx_seq_one_letter_code
_entity_poly.pdbx_strand_id
1 'polypeptide(L)'
;MTNFADMLSKAKAMQDKMKEAQERIKKIEVEGEAGGNLVKIILTGDYELKSIVISEQAKEEKQEIINDLIIAAYNNAKENLKKKSAEELAKVTG
;
A
#
# COMPACT_ATOMS: atom_id res chain seq x y z
N MET A 1 -40.45 8.41 -4.59
CA MET A 1 -39.73 9.53 -3.99
C MET A 1 -38.83 9.05 -2.83
N THR A 2 -37.58 9.41 -2.87
CA THR A 2 -36.65 9.01 -1.83
C THR A 2 -36.89 9.87 -0.59
N ASN A 3 -37.21 9.25 0.54
CA ASN A 3 -37.43 10.01 1.76
C ASN A 3 -36.09 10.19 2.51
N PHE A 4 -36.11 11.03 3.53
CA PHE A 4 -34.92 11.38 4.31
C PHE A 4 -34.34 10.15 5.01
N ALA A 5 -35.18 9.26 5.52
CA ALA A 5 -34.74 8.04 6.18
C ALA A 5 -33.98 7.12 5.24
N ASP A 6 -34.44 6.99 3.99
CA ASP A 6 -33.76 6.20 2.98
C ASP A 6 -32.38 6.78 2.64
N MET A 7 -32.31 8.10 2.55
CA MET A 7 -31.05 8.79 2.28
C MET A 7 -30.03 8.56 3.41
N LEU A 8 -30.47 8.64 4.66
CA LEU A 8 -29.62 8.39 5.81
C LEU A 8 -29.15 6.93 5.84
N SER A 9 -30.06 6.01 5.54
CA SER A 9 -29.75 4.59 5.49
C SER A 9 -28.68 4.28 4.46
N LYS A 10 -28.80 4.86 3.25
CA LYS A 10 -27.80 4.70 2.18
C LYS A 10 -26.46 5.32 2.55
N ALA A 11 -26.49 6.50 3.18
CA ALA A 11 -25.27 7.18 3.61
C ALA A 11 -24.54 6.35 4.64
N LYS A 12 -25.27 5.76 5.59
CA LYS A 12 -24.68 4.90 6.63
C LYS A 12 -24.09 3.64 6.01
N ALA A 13 -24.80 3.03 5.06
CA ALA A 13 -24.32 1.84 4.37
C ALA A 13 -23.01 2.13 3.63
N MET A 14 -22.92 3.29 2.98
CA MET A 14 -21.71 3.70 2.30
C MET A 14 -20.56 3.91 3.28
N GLN A 15 -20.84 4.55 4.42
CA GLN A 15 -19.87 4.78 5.47
C GLN A 15 -19.31 3.46 6.02
N ASP A 16 -20.21 2.48 6.24
CA ASP A 16 -19.81 1.15 6.73
C ASP A 16 -18.93 0.44 5.70
N LYS A 17 -19.27 0.51 4.43
CA LYS A 17 -18.47 -0.08 3.36
C LYS A 17 -17.09 0.57 3.25
N MET A 18 -17.03 1.89 3.41
CA MET A 18 -15.76 2.61 3.40
C MET A 18 -14.88 2.16 4.56
N LYS A 19 -15.47 2.01 5.73
CA LYS A 19 -14.78 1.54 6.92
C LYS A 19 -14.21 0.14 6.73
N GLU A 20 -15.01 -0.76 6.15
CA GLU A 20 -14.57 -2.12 5.82
C GLU A 20 -13.41 -2.10 4.82
N ALA A 21 -13.49 -1.23 3.81
CA ALA A 21 -12.43 -1.09 2.83
C ALA A 21 -11.13 -0.62 3.49
N GLN A 22 -11.21 0.34 4.40
CA GLN A 22 -10.05 0.83 5.13
C GLN A 22 -9.43 -0.25 6.01
N GLU A 23 -10.25 -1.09 6.63
CA GLU A 23 -9.77 -2.23 7.42
C GLU A 23 -9.05 -3.25 6.53
N ARG A 24 -9.57 -3.51 5.33
CA ARG A 24 -8.90 -4.41 4.38
C ARG A 24 -7.56 -3.82 3.92
N ILE A 25 -7.52 -2.51 3.68
CA ILE A 25 -6.30 -1.83 3.24
C ILE A 25 -5.19 -1.98 4.28
N LYS A 26 -5.51 -1.86 5.56
CA LYS A 26 -4.53 -2.01 6.63
C LYS A 26 -3.85 -3.38 6.64
N LYS A 27 -4.54 -4.39 6.14
CA LYS A 27 -4.04 -5.77 6.10
C LYS A 27 -3.28 -6.11 4.82
N ILE A 28 -3.25 -5.19 3.87
CA ILE A 28 -2.52 -5.37 2.62
C ILE A 28 -1.02 -5.32 2.89
N GLU A 29 -0.28 -6.14 2.15
CA GLU A 29 1.18 -6.03 2.09
C GLU A 29 1.55 -5.85 0.64
N VAL A 30 2.44 -4.91 0.37
CA VAL A 30 2.95 -4.69 -0.97
C VAL A 30 4.45 -4.80 -0.98
N GLU A 31 4.99 -5.22 -2.12
CA GLU A 31 6.42 -5.32 -2.32
C GLU A 31 6.88 -4.12 -3.14
N GLY A 32 8.05 -3.60 -2.80
CA GLY A 32 8.76 -2.65 -3.62
C GLY A 32 10.17 -3.17 -3.87
N GLU A 33 10.75 -2.79 -4.98
CA GLU A 33 12.09 -3.24 -5.34
C GLU A 33 12.86 -2.14 -6.05
N ALA A 34 14.19 -2.29 -6.04
CA ALA A 34 15.08 -1.40 -6.76
C ALA A 34 16.26 -2.19 -7.28
N GLY A 35 16.81 -1.73 -8.41
CA GLY A 35 17.98 -2.35 -9.01
C GLY A 35 17.74 -3.77 -9.51
N GLY A 36 16.51 -4.08 -9.95
CA GLY A 36 16.19 -5.42 -10.45
C GLY A 36 16.36 -6.49 -9.37
N ASN A 37 15.71 -6.33 -8.24
CA ASN A 37 15.73 -7.25 -7.10
C ASN A 37 17.00 -7.16 -6.23
N LEU A 38 17.80 -6.13 -6.39
CA LEU A 38 18.95 -5.93 -5.49
C LEU A 38 18.48 -5.62 -4.08
N VAL A 39 17.42 -4.83 -3.94
CA VAL A 39 16.80 -4.54 -2.65
C VAL A 39 15.29 -4.69 -2.80
N LYS A 40 14.68 -5.39 -1.85
CA LYS A 40 13.24 -5.59 -1.78
C LYS A 40 12.72 -5.13 -0.43
N ILE A 41 11.55 -4.50 -0.45
CA ILE A 41 10.89 -3.99 0.75
C ILE A 41 9.47 -4.49 0.77
N ILE A 42 8.97 -4.84 1.96
CA ILE A 42 7.57 -5.13 2.21
C ILE A 42 7.01 -3.99 3.05
N LEU A 43 5.94 -3.37 2.56
CA LEU A 43 5.26 -2.27 3.21
C LEU A 43 3.81 -2.68 3.49
N THR A 44 3.33 -2.37 4.70
CA THR A 44 1.93 -2.66 5.05
C THR A 44 1.01 -1.53 4.59
N GLY A 45 -0.30 -1.78 4.63
CA GLY A 45 -1.29 -0.78 4.30
C GLY A 45 -1.29 0.44 5.23
N ASP A 46 -0.67 0.32 6.40
CA ASP A 46 -0.48 1.42 7.34
C ASP A 46 0.86 2.14 7.12
N TYR A 47 1.54 1.85 6.02
CA TYR A 47 2.86 2.40 5.71
C TYR A 47 3.94 1.97 6.70
N GLU A 48 3.73 0.84 7.38
CA GLU A 48 4.78 0.26 8.21
C GLU A 48 5.75 -0.53 7.34
N LEU A 49 7.02 -0.30 7.55
CA LEU A 49 8.08 -1.04 6.87
C LEU A 49 8.25 -2.39 7.58
N LYS A 50 7.80 -3.46 6.94
CA LYS A 50 7.81 -4.79 7.54
C LYS A 50 9.13 -5.51 7.36
N SER A 51 9.74 -5.39 6.19
CA SER A 51 11.01 -6.03 5.92
C SER A 51 11.82 -5.32 4.86
N ILE A 52 13.12 -5.46 4.97
CA ILE A 52 14.09 -5.02 3.94
C ILE A 52 14.96 -6.23 3.67
N VAL A 53 15.05 -6.63 2.40
CA VAL A 53 15.95 -7.70 1.98
C VAL A 53 16.96 -7.12 1.01
N ILE A 54 18.22 -7.20 1.39
CA ILE A 54 19.34 -6.73 0.56
C ILE A 54 20.02 -7.99 0.02
N SER A 55 20.07 -8.11 -1.31
CA SER A 55 20.67 -9.29 -1.95
C SER A 55 22.17 -9.35 -1.67
N GLU A 56 22.76 -10.55 -1.81
CA GLU A 56 24.20 -10.72 -1.66
C GLU A 56 24.96 -9.85 -2.66
N GLN A 57 24.45 -9.73 -3.88
CA GLN A 57 25.05 -8.88 -4.90
C GLN A 57 25.04 -7.41 -4.48
N ALA A 58 23.94 -6.94 -3.89
CA ALA A 58 23.83 -5.54 -3.45
C ALA A 58 24.79 -5.24 -2.30
N LYS A 59 25.09 -6.24 -1.46
CA LYS A 59 26.01 -6.07 -0.32
C LYS A 59 27.43 -5.76 -0.75
N GLU A 60 27.78 -6.08 -1.99
CA GLU A 60 29.09 -5.78 -2.56
C GLU A 60 29.22 -4.33 -3.01
N GLU A 61 28.11 -3.61 -3.07
CA GLU A 61 28.12 -2.21 -3.48
C GLU A 61 28.55 -1.30 -2.34
N LYS A 62 28.94 -0.08 -2.70
CA LYS A 62 29.23 0.96 -1.71
C LYS A 62 27.99 1.27 -0.89
N GLN A 63 28.18 1.61 0.36
CA GLN A 63 27.07 1.92 1.27
C GLN A 63 26.16 3.02 0.71
N GLU A 64 26.72 4.02 0.05
CA GLU A 64 25.95 5.09 -0.56
C GLU A 64 24.97 4.54 -1.61
N ILE A 65 25.42 3.59 -2.41
CA ILE A 65 24.57 2.95 -3.43
C ILE A 65 23.48 2.11 -2.79
N ILE A 66 23.84 1.36 -1.74
CA ILE A 66 22.86 0.57 -0.98
C ILE A 66 21.78 1.47 -0.40
N ASN A 67 22.15 2.61 0.16
CA ASN A 67 21.21 3.57 0.72
C ASN A 67 20.25 4.09 -0.35
N ASP A 68 20.76 4.42 -1.53
CA ASP A 68 19.93 4.89 -2.63
C ASP A 68 18.97 3.81 -3.12
N LEU A 69 19.41 2.55 -3.14
CA LEU A 69 18.57 1.42 -3.51
C LEU A 69 17.44 1.22 -2.51
N ILE A 70 17.72 1.37 -1.21
CA ILE A 70 16.70 1.25 -0.17
C ILE A 70 15.64 2.34 -0.34
N ILE A 71 16.08 3.57 -0.57
CA ILE A 71 15.17 4.69 -0.79
C ILE A 71 14.28 4.43 -2.02
N ALA A 72 14.88 3.99 -3.11
CA ALA A 72 14.16 3.69 -4.34
C ALA A 72 13.16 2.55 -4.15
N ALA A 73 13.55 1.49 -3.43
CA ALA A 73 12.69 0.35 -3.16
C ALA A 73 11.48 0.76 -2.29
N TYR A 74 11.73 1.59 -1.28
CA TYR A 74 10.63 2.11 -0.46
C TYR A 74 9.66 2.96 -1.27
N ASN A 75 10.18 3.85 -2.10
CA ASN A 75 9.32 4.69 -2.93
C ASN A 75 8.52 3.86 -3.93
N ASN A 76 9.10 2.79 -4.44
CA ASN A 76 8.40 1.86 -5.31
C ASN A 76 7.28 1.12 -4.56
N ALA A 77 7.55 0.65 -3.34
CA ALA A 77 6.54 0.02 -2.50
C ALA A 77 5.39 0.98 -2.19
N LYS A 78 5.70 2.23 -1.88
CA LYS A 78 4.71 3.26 -1.60
C LYS A 78 3.80 3.48 -2.80
N GLU A 79 4.36 3.54 -3.99
CA GLU A 79 3.62 3.69 -5.23
C GLU A 79 2.67 2.50 -5.44
N ASN A 80 3.18 1.29 -5.22
CA ASN A 80 2.38 0.07 -5.34
C ASN A 80 1.25 0.04 -4.31
N LEU A 81 1.51 0.51 -3.10
CA LEU A 81 0.50 0.60 -2.05
C LEU A 81 -0.61 1.58 -2.42
N LYS A 82 -0.25 2.73 -2.98
CA LYS A 82 -1.24 3.71 -3.42
C LYS A 82 -2.17 3.14 -4.48
N LYS A 83 -1.62 2.39 -5.44
CA LYS A 83 -2.40 1.75 -6.50
C LYS A 83 -3.35 0.72 -5.92
N LYS A 84 -2.86 -0.13 -5.04
CA LYS A 84 -3.67 -1.20 -4.44
C LYS A 84 -4.75 -0.64 -3.54
N SER A 85 -4.45 0.40 -2.78
CA SER A 85 -5.42 1.09 -1.93
C SER A 85 -6.54 1.72 -2.76
N ALA A 86 -6.17 2.36 -3.87
CA ALA A 86 -7.14 2.95 -4.78
C ALA A 86 -8.09 1.89 -5.37
N GLU A 87 -7.55 0.71 -5.72
CA GLU A 87 -8.35 -0.41 -6.22
C GLU A 87 -9.37 -0.86 -5.17
N GLU A 88 -8.95 -0.97 -3.90
CA GLU A 88 -9.84 -1.38 -2.83
C GLU A 88 -10.93 -0.34 -2.56
N LEU A 89 -10.58 0.94 -2.59
CA LEU A 89 -11.55 2.02 -2.40
C LEU A 89 -12.55 2.10 -3.55
N ALA A 90 -12.10 1.84 -4.77
CA ALA A 90 -12.96 1.86 -5.95
C ALA A 90 -14.08 0.80 -5.86
N LYS A 91 -13.85 -0.31 -5.16
CA LYS A 91 -14.85 -1.36 -4.98
C LYS A 91 -16.04 -0.89 -4.15
N VAL A 92 -15.86 0.16 -3.35
CA VAL A 92 -16.94 0.71 -2.50
C VAL A 92 -17.97 1.45 -3.34
N THR A 93 -17.52 2.11 -4.39
CA THR A 93 -18.39 2.93 -5.25
C THR A 93 -18.78 2.24 -6.55
N GLY A 94 -18.16 1.12 -6.83
CA GLY A 94 -18.36 0.36 -8.08
C GLY A 94 -19.55 -0.56 -8.13
#